data_8fca5d28fe4430e5bc50496d9132706f
#
_entry.id   8fca5d28fe4430e5bc50496d9132706f
#
_cell.length_a   1.000
_cell.length_b   1.000
_cell.length_c   1.000
_cell.angle_alpha   90.00
_cell.angle_beta   90.00
_cell.angle_gamma   90.00
#
_symmetry.space_group_name_H-M   'P 1'
#
loop_
_entity.id
_entity.type
_entity.pdbx_description
1 polymer ?
#
loop_
_entity_poly.entity_id
_entity_poly.type
_entity_poly.pdbx_seq_one_letter_code
_entity_poly.pdbx_strand_id
1 'polypeptide(L)'
;MESLSGLRRIHGDELVISCMALWINDLQSFLNISAKMNRFQIIETCSMILEDFYALNLADVRLVMTRAKKGQYGALYGRLDGQIVYQWFAEYFDERCAECGRIADAEAKVRDSQLAAMSPEQKKKILELWSKQKKSQK
;
A
#
# COMPACT_ATOMS: atom_id res chain seq x y z
N MET A 1 -6.51 -6.53 6.55
CA MET A 1 -6.86 -5.12 6.86
C MET A 1 -7.45 -4.46 5.63
N GLU A 2 -8.48 -3.69 5.83
CA GLU A 2 -9.21 -3.02 4.75
C GLU A 2 -8.33 -1.99 4.03
N SER A 3 -8.41 -1.92 2.70
CA SER A 3 -7.71 -0.91 1.91
C SER A 3 -8.32 0.48 2.09
N LEU A 4 -7.60 1.52 1.69
CA LEU A 4 -8.10 2.89 1.71
C LEU A 4 -9.40 3.02 0.89
N SER A 5 -9.46 2.37 -0.28
CA SER A 5 -10.69 2.37 -1.09
C SER A 5 -11.85 1.65 -0.41
N GLY A 6 -11.58 0.59 0.32
CA GLY A 6 -12.58 -0.12 1.13
C GLY A 6 -13.12 0.73 2.27
N LEU A 7 -12.25 1.37 3.01
CA LEU A 7 -12.63 2.30 4.08
C LEU A 7 -13.42 3.50 3.54
N ARG A 8 -13.02 4.01 2.39
CA ARG A 8 -13.70 5.09 1.69
C ARG A 8 -15.16 4.73 1.36
N ARG A 9 -15.39 3.51 0.88
CA ARG A 9 -16.75 3.02 0.59
C ARG A 9 -17.59 2.84 1.84
N ILE A 10 -16.99 2.39 2.94
CA ILE A 10 -17.71 2.10 4.19
C ILE A 10 -17.98 3.38 4.98
N HIS A 11 -16.98 4.24 5.11
CA HIS A 11 -17.01 5.39 6.04
C HIS A 11 -17.06 6.76 5.36
N GLY A 12 -16.87 6.81 4.03
CA GLY A 12 -16.79 8.06 3.27
C GLY A 12 -15.38 8.66 3.24
N ASP A 13 -15.16 9.56 2.30
CA ASP A 13 -13.87 10.19 2.04
C ASP A 13 -13.40 11.06 3.21
N GLU A 14 -14.32 11.83 3.82
CA GLU A 14 -13.99 12.78 4.87
C GLU A 14 -13.34 12.12 6.07
N LEU A 15 -13.85 10.98 6.51
CA LEU A 15 -13.30 10.27 7.67
C LEU A 15 -11.88 9.75 7.38
N VAL A 16 -11.67 9.16 6.21
CA VAL A 16 -10.36 8.62 5.82
C VAL A 16 -9.35 9.76 5.68
N ILE A 17 -9.72 10.84 5.01
CA ILE A 17 -8.87 12.03 4.87
C ILE A 17 -8.53 12.63 6.23
N SER A 18 -9.50 12.71 7.13
CA SER A 18 -9.28 13.22 8.50
C SER A 18 -8.28 12.39 9.28
N CYS A 19 -8.37 11.07 9.19
CA CYS A 19 -7.40 10.16 9.83
C CYS A 19 -5.98 10.38 9.29
N MET A 20 -5.84 10.48 7.98
CA MET A 20 -4.55 10.73 7.33
C MET A 20 -3.99 12.11 7.70
N ALA A 21 -4.86 13.12 7.75
CA ALA A 21 -4.50 14.48 8.13
C ALA A 21 -3.97 14.56 9.56
N LEU A 22 -4.54 13.80 10.50
CA LEU A 22 -4.04 13.71 11.87
C LEU A 22 -2.62 13.18 11.91
N TRP A 23 -2.29 12.19 11.12
CA TRP A 23 -0.92 11.66 11.04
C TRP A 23 0.06 12.65 10.42
N ILE A 24 -0.34 13.42 9.42
CA ILE A 24 0.51 14.47 8.84
C ILE A 24 0.74 15.59 9.87
N ASN A 25 -0.29 15.99 10.60
CA ASN A 25 -0.16 16.97 11.68
C ASN A 25 0.77 16.47 12.79
N ASP A 26 0.65 15.22 13.17
CA ASP A 26 1.55 14.59 14.15
C ASP A 26 3.00 14.60 13.65
N LEU A 27 3.21 14.26 12.39
CA LEU A 27 4.53 14.30 11.77
C LEU A 27 5.12 15.71 11.81
N GLN A 28 4.35 16.72 11.44
CA GLN A 28 4.80 18.12 11.47
C GLN A 28 5.13 18.61 12.88
N SER A 29 4.38 18.14 13.87
CA SER A 29 4.64 18.45 15.28
C SER A 29 5.90 17.76 15.80
N PHE A 30 6.18 16.57 15.32
CA PHE A 30 7.38 15.81 15.68
C PHE A 30 8.63 16.40 15.03
N LEU A 31 8.55 16.81 13.78
CA LEU A 31 9.70 17.36 13.04
C LEU A 31 9.92 18.83 13.37
N ASN A 32 11.18 19.21 13.52
CA ASN A 32 11.55 20.60 13.79
C ASN A 32 11.68 21.35 12.45
N ILE A 33 10.55 21.68 11.85
CA ILE A 33 10.47 22.38 10.57
C ILE A 33 9.79 23.73 10.74
N SER A 34 10.32 24.76 10.04
CA SER A 34 9.78 26.11 10.10
C SER A 34 8.66 26.36 9.09
N ALA A 35 8.76 25.75 7.89
CA ALA A 35 7.74 25.87 6.84
C ALA A 35 6.85 24.62 6.85
N LYS A 36 5.68 24.72 7.48
CA LYS A 36 4.69 23.63 7.63
C LYS A 36 3.57 23.79 6.60
N MET A 37 2.92 22.66 6.31
CA MET A 37 1.71 22.65 5.49
C MET A 37 0.53 23.24 6.24
N ASN A 38 -0.27 24.07 5.57
CA ASN A 38 -1.54 24.54 6.13
C ASN A 38 -2.63 23.46 5.95
N ARG A 39 -3.80 23.71 6.53
CA ARG A 39 -4.93 22.76 6.50
C ARG A 39 -5.35 22.38 5.07
N PHE A 40 -5.43 23.35 4.18
CA PHE A 40 -5.80 23.12 2.78
C PHE A 40 -4.79 22.21 2.08
N GLN A 41 -3.51 22.48 2.25
CA GLN A 41 -2.43 21.68 1.66
C GLN A 41 -2.45 20.24 2.18
N ILE A 42 -2.69 20.04 3.46
CA ILE A 42 -2.80 18.71 4.07
C ILE A 42 -3.97 17.94 3.48
N ILE A 43 -5.15 18.56 3.39
CA ILE A 43 -6.36 17.91 2.85
C ILE A 43 -6.17 17.53 1.38
N GLU A 44 -5.63 18.44 0.57
CA GLU A 44 -5.33 18.17 -0.84
C GLU A 44 -4.33 17.03 -1.02
N THR A 45 -3.28 17.01 -0.20
CA THR A 45 -2.29 15.94 -0.22
C THR A 45 -2.93 14.59 0.13
N CYS A 46 -3.74 14.55 1.18
CA CYS A 46 -4.45 13.33 1.58
C CYS A 46 -5.42 12.86 0.49
N SER A 47 -6.10 13.78 -0.18
CA SER A 47 -7.00 13.45 -1.29
C SER A 47 -6.26 12.80 -2.46
N MET A 48 -5.11 13.35 -2.83
CA MET A 48 -4.27 12.79 -3.90
C MET A 48 -3.76 11.39 -3.54
N ILE A 49 -3.34 11.19 -2.30
CA ILE A 49 -2.87 9.89 -1.81
C ILE A 49 -4.00 8.87 -1.83
N LEU A 50 -5.19 9.26 -1.38
CA LEU A 50 -6.38 8.41 -1.39
C LEU A 50 -6.77 7.99 -2.80
N GLU A 51 -6.67 8.89 -3.77
CA GLU A 51 -6.96 8.62 -5.17
C GLU A 51 -5.93 7.72 -5.85
N ASP A 52 -4.66 8.00 -5.66
CA ASP A 52 -3.58 7.34 -6.40
C ASP A 52 -3.08 6.07 -5.71
N PHE A 53 -3.17 5.99 -4.39
CA PHE A 53 -2.68 4.86 -3.60
C PHE A 53 -3.80 4.14 -2.83
N TYR A 54 -4.95 4.02 -3.45
CA TYR A 54 -6.17 3.44 -2.85
C TYR A 54 -6.01 1.98 -2.41
N ALA A 55 -5.05 1.27 -2.97
CA ALA A 55 -4.78 -0.14 -2.61
C ALA A 55 -4.04 -0.29 -1.28
N LEU A 56 -3.41 0.78 -0.79
CA LEU A 56 -2.75 0.77 0.52
C LEU A 56 -3.79 0.74 1.65
N ASN A 57 -3.36 0.33 2.84
CA ASN A 57 -4.19 0.37 4.05
C ASN A 57 -3.64 1.37 5.07
N LEU A 58 -4.34 1.55 6.18
CA LEU A 58 -3.92 2.50 7.23
C LEU A 58 -2.59 2.11 7.87
N ALA A 59 -2.27 0.81 7.97
CA ALA A 59 -0.98 0.37 8.45
C ALA A 59 0.16 0.81 7.53
N ASP A 60 -0.08 0.82 6.22
CA ASP A 60 0.89 1.34 5.23
C ASP A 60 1.11 2.83 5.42
N VAL A 61 0.05 3.60 5.60
CA VAL A 61 0.14 5.06 5.85
C VAL A 61 0.95 5.33 7.12
N ARG A 62 0.67 4.60 8.18
CA ARG A 62 1.41 4.71 9.45
C ARG A 62 2.88 4.38 9.27
N LEU A 63 3.19 3.34 8.49
CA LEU A 63 4.57 2.95 8.22
C LEU A 63 5.33 4.04 7.47
N VAL A 64 4.70 4.64 6.44
CA VAL A 64 5.30 5.77 5.71
C VAL A 64 5.60 6.93 6.67
N MET A 65 4.66 7.29 7.54
CA MET A 65 4.86 8.35 8.53
C MET A 65 5.99 8.02 9.51
N THR A 66 6.07 6.78 9.97
CA THR A 66 7.15 6.33 10.87
C THR A 66 8.51 6.39 10.18
N ARG A 67 8.61 5.95 8.94
CA ARG A 67 9.83 6.04 8.14
C ARG A 67 10.26 7.48 7.92
N ALA A 68 9.31 8.37 7.67
CA ALA A 68 9.57 9.80 7.52
C ALA A 68 10.14 10.41 8.82
N LYS A 69 9.57 10.06 9.97
CA LYS A 69 10.07 10.49 11.29
C LYS A 69 11.51 10.04 11.52
N LYS A 70 11.87 8.86 11.06
CA LYS A 70 13.22 8.29 11.21
C LYS A 70 14.21 8.82 10.16
N GLY A 71 13.76 9.67 9.25
CA GLY A 71 14.61 10.24 8.20
C GLY A 71 14.95 9.29 7.06
N GLN A 72 14.21 8.17 6.90
CA GLN A 72 14.50 7.17 5.88
C GLN A 72 14.22 7.65 4.45
N TYR A 73 13.45 8.72 4.28
CA TYR A 73 13.18 9.34 2.98
C TYR A 73 14.06 10.56 2.69
N GLY A 74 15.03 10.83 3.55
CA GLY A 74 15.97 11.93 3.37
C GLY A 74 15.67 13.13 4.26
N ALA A 75 16.54 14.13 4.20
CA ALA A 75 16.44 15.34 5.01
C ALA A 75 15.42 16.33 4.44
N LEU A 76 14.74 17.06 5.31
CA LEU A 76 13.67 17.99 4.94
C LEU A 76 14.08 19.48 4.91
N TYR A 77 15.29 19.82 5.16
CA TYR A 77 15.83 21.21 5.07
C TYR A 77 14.86 22.29 5.59
N GLY A 78 14.18 22.01 6.72
CA GLY A 78 13.29 22.96 7.39
C GLY A 78 11.93 23.17 6.75
N ARG A 79 11.55 22.36 5.78
CA ARG A 79 10.34 22.54 4.99
C ARG A 79 9.64 21.19 4.71
N LEU A 80 8.30 21.20 4.81
CA LEU A 80 7.46 20.07 4.40
C LEU A 80 6.33 20.58 3.50
N ASP A 81 6.13 19.95 2.36
CA ASP A 81 5.01 20.23 1.45
C ASP A 81 4.38 18.95 0.90
N GLY A 82 3.27 19.12 0.17
CA GLY A 82 2.51 17.98 -0.36
C GLY A 82 3.28 17.15 -1.37
N GLN A 83 4.16 17.75 -2.17
CA GLN A 83 4.98 17.02 -3.14
C GLN A 83 5.95 16.06 -2.44
N ILE A 84 6.54 16.49 -1.35
CA ILE A 84 7.46 15.68 -0.56
C ILE A 84 6.72 14.47 0.03
N VAL A 85 5.57 14.70 0.65
CA VAL A 85 4.75 13.64 1.25
C VAL A 85 4.27 12.67 0.17
N TYR A 86 3.77 13.16 -0.94
CA TYR A 86 3.33 12.35 -2.08
C TYR A 86 4.46 11.45 -2.59
N GLN A 87 5.67 12.00 -2.71
CA GLN A 87 6.83 11.26 -3.16
C GLN A 87 7.19 10.09 -2.22
N TRP A 88 7.03 10.27 -0.91
CA TRP A 88 7.22 9.18 0.05
C TRP A 88 6.27 8.00 -0.23
N PHE A 89 5.01 8.30 -0.51
CA PHE A 89 4.02 7.28 -0.82
C PHE A 89 4.32 6.60 -2.16
N ALA A 90 4.79 7.35 -3.15
CA ALA A 90 5.19 6.79 -4.43
C ALA A 90 6.35 5.81 -4.28
N GLU A 91 7.39 6.18 -3.54
CA GLU A 91 8.53 5.31 -3.26
C GLU A 91 8.11 4.06 -2.48
N TYR A 92 7.29 4.22 -1.45
CA TYR A 92 6.77 3.12 -0.65
C TYR A 92 5.92 2.17 -1.50
N PHE A 93 5.06 2.71 -2.33
CA PHE A 93 4.18 1.91 -3.20
C PHE A 93 4.99 1.08 -4.20
N ASP A 94 6.01 1.67 -4.82
CA ASP A 94 6.90 0.98 -5.74
C ASP A 94 7.65 -0.16 -5.04
N GLU A 95 8.17 0.10 -3.84
CA GLU A 95 8.83 -0.91 -3.01
C GLU A 95 7.89 -2.07 -2.66
N ARG A 96 6.66 -1.76 -2.27
CA ARG A 96 5.65 -2.76 -1.94
C ARG A 96 5.24 -3.59 -3.15
N CYS A 97 5.05 -2.97 -4.30
CA CYS A 97 4.75 -3.67 -5.55
C CYS A 97 5.88 -4.60 -5.97
N ALA A 98 7.13 -4.16 -5.86
CA ALA A 98 8.30 -4.99 -6.14
C ALA A 98 8.38 -6.19 -5.20
N GLU A 99 8.08 -6.02 -3.91
CA GLU A 99 8.06 -7.10 -2.92
C GLU A 99 6.97 -8.12 -3.24
N CYS A 100 5.75 -7.65 -3.55
CA CYS A 100 4.64 -8.53 -3.97
C CYS A 100 5.00 -9.31 -5.24
N GLY A 101 5.67 -8.67 -6.19
CA GLY A 101 6.15 -9.32 -7.42
C GLY A 101 7.17 -10.42 -7.11
N ARG A 102 8.13 -10.15 -6.23
CA ARG A 102 9.14 -11.16 -5.83
C ARG A 102 8.50 -12.36 -5.13
N ILE A 103 7.54 -12.13 -4.24
CA ILE A 103 6.81 -13.17 -3.55
C ILE A 103 6.03 -14.01 -4.56
N ALA A 104 5.30 -13.38 -5.48
CA ALA A 104 4.55 -14.07 -6.53
C ALA A 104 5.45 -14.92 -7.42
N ASP A 105 6.62 -14.40 -7.82
CA ASP A 105 7.60 -15.13 -8.62
C ASP A 105 8.17 -16.33 -7.87
N ALA A 106 8.49 -16.17 -6.60
CA ALA A 106 8.98 -17.26 -5.75
C ALA A 106 7.94 -18.36 -5.61
N GLU A 107 6.67 -18.02 -5.38
CA GLU A 107 5.55 -18.96 -5.30
C GLU A 107 5.33 -19.68 -6.63
N ALA A 108 5.42 -18.97 -7.75
CA ALA A 108 5.31 -19.55 -9.09
C ALA A 108 6.42 -20.58 -9.35
N LYS A 109 7.65 -20.28 -8.97
CA LYS A 109 8.78 -21.22 -9.11
C LYS A 109 8.58 -22.48 -8.29
N VAL A 110 8.10 -22.34 -7.06
CA VAL A 110 7.78 -23.49 -6.17
C VAL A 110 6.70 -24.37 -6.80
N ARG A 111 5.62 -23.76 -7.31
CA ARG A 111 4.54 -24.48 -7.99
C ARG A 111 5.04 -25.23 -9.21
N ASP A 112 5.84 -24.58 -10.04
CA ASP A 112 6.40 -25.18 -11.27
C ASP A 112 7.30 -26.36 -10.92
N SER A 113 8.13 -26.22 -9.88
CA SER A 113 8.99 -27.31 -9.40
C SER A 113 8.16 -28.50 -8.89
N GLN A 114 7.08 -28.24 -8.14
CA GLN A 114 6.19 -29.27 -7.64
C GLN A 114 5.45 -29.99 -8.76
N LEU A 115 4.99 -29.23 -9.78
CA LEU A 115 4.33 -29.80 -10.96
C LEU A 115 5.30 -30.66 -11.78
N ALA A 116 6.54 -30.22 -11.95
CA ALA A 116 7.56 -30.97 -12.67
C ALA A 116 7.91 -32.29 -11.97
N ALA A 117 7.84 -32.32 -10.63
CA ALA A 117 8.11 -33.52 -9.84
C ALA A 117 6.93 -34.49 -9.77
N MET A 118 5.73 -34.07 -10.19
CA MET A 118 4.53 -34.92 -10.17
C MET A 118 4.49 -35.91 -11.32
N SER A 119 3.95 -37.11 -11.06
CA SER A 119 3.68 -38.08 -12.11
C SER A 119 2.54 -37.60 -13.02
N PRO A 120 2.46 -38.10 -14.30
CA PRO A 120 1.37 -37.77 -15.20
C PRO A 120 -0.04 -38.00 -14.62
N GLU A 121 -0.19 -39.05 -13.82
CA GLU A 121 -1.46 -39.39 -13.17
C GLU A 121 -1.87 -38.36 -12.13
N GLN A 122 -0.92 -37.88 -11.31
CA GLN A 122 -1.16 -36.83 -10.32
C GLN A 122 -1.56 -35.50 -10.97
N LYS A 123 -0.89 -35.12 -12.06
CA LYS A 123 -1.24 -33.94 -12.84
C LYS A 123 -2.66 -34.02 -13.40
N LYS A 124 -3.05 -35.17 -13.89
CA LYS A 124 -4.40 -35.41 -14.43
C LYS A 124 -5.47 -35.26 -13.37
N LYS A 125 -5.26 -35.81 -12.15
CA LYS A 125 -6.18 -35.67 -11.03
C LYS A 125 -6.39 -34.21 -10.61
N ILE A 126 -5.32 -33.43 -10.55
CA ILE A 126 -5.38 -32.02 -10.20
C ILE A 126 -6.19 -31.22 -11.22
N LEU A 127 -5.97 -31.49 -12.53
CA LEU A 127 -6.72 -30.85 -13.61
C LEU A 127 -8.21 -31.19 -13.56
N GLU A 128 -8.55 -32.44 -13.23
CA GLU A 128 -9.95 -32.86 -13.06
C GLU A 128 -10.64 -32.14 -11.89
N LEU A 129 -9.95 -31.98 -10.75
CA LEU A 129 -10.45 -31.26 -9.58
C LEU A 129 -10.68 -29.77 -9.91
N TRP A 130 -9.76 -29.17 -10.65
CA TRP A 130 -9.88 -27.78 -11.10
C TRP A 130 -11.07 -27.56 -12.02
N SER A 131 -11.29 -28.49 -12.95
CA SER A 131 -12.42 -28.44 -13.88
C SER A 131 -13.76 -28.53 -13.13
N LYS A 132 -13.84 -29.36 -12.08
CA LYS A 132 -15.02 -29.50 -11.22
C LYS A 132 -15.30 -28.22 -10.43
N GLN A 133 -14.29 -27.56 -9.90
CA GLN A 133 -14.45 -26.29 -9.19
C GLN A 133 -14.96 -25.17 -10.09
N LYS A 134 -14.47 -25.08 -11.32
CA LYS A 134 -14.95 -24.09 -12.29
C LYS A 134 -16.43 -24.31 -12.66
N LYS A 135 -16.88 -25.57 -12.72
CA LYS A 135 -18.30 -25.90 -13.04
C LYS A 135 -19.24 -25.59 -11.89
N SER A 136 -18.79 -25.64 -10.64
CA SER A 136 -19.62 -25.36 -9.46
C SER A 136 -19.78 -23.88 -9.15
N GLN A 137 -19.00 -23.00 -9.77
CA GLN A 137 -19.06 -21.54 -9.63
C GLN A 137 -19.95 -20.82 -10.65
N LYS A 138 -20.58 -21.57 -11.55
CA LYS A 138 -21.52 -21.00 -12.53
C LYS A 138 -22.94 -20.97 -12.00
#